data_b18e38ad9b0d3d5201a93e330230e4c5
#
_entry.id   b18e38ad9b0d3d5201a93e330230e4c5
#
_cell.length_a   1.000
_cell.length_b   1.000
_cell.length_c   1.000
_cell.angle_alpha   90.00
_cell.angle_beta   90.00
_cell.angle_gamma   90.00
#
_symmetry.space_group_name_H-M   'P 1'
#
loop_
_entity.id
_entity.type
_entity.pdbx_description
1 polymer ?
#
loop_
_entity_poly.entity_id
_entity_poly.type
_entity_poly.pdbx_seq_one_letter_code
_entity_poly.pdbx_strand_id
1 'polypeptide(L)'
;MAYSILKLLPMKKITKIVAFLAHSNLSLIRYPLIWLFNSIYKPDLNEARENNLKGYSSLNDFFIRKIKKESRTFDEDLFEIGSPVDGVISRFGEIKEGQLIQAKGIQYPLRDLVASKAEFKRFNNGYFLTIYLSPKDYHRIHAPSEGKVYLSEHIPGSLFSVNESSQRSIKGLYTINERTLIGVRNKNFNYMLVNVGAAIVGNIVPYWYNEKLNDFENIVESWKLGPEKSFKFVKKGQEIAFFQMGSTVILLFEEKLNLNSDYLEELKPVKLGETLFKL
;
A
#
# COMPACT_ATOMS: atom_id res chain seq x y z
N MET A 1 -21.56 16.02 5.78
CA MET A 1 -21.45 17.21 4.89
C MET A 1 -20.15 17.20 4.06
N ALA A 2 -18.97 17.05 4.62
CA ALA A 2 -17.70 17.01 3.86
C ALA A 2 -17.62 15.90 2.78
N TYR A 3 -18.13 14.69 3.05
CA TYR A 3 -18.15 13.58 2.10
C TYR A 3 -19.00 13.84 0.87
N SER A 4 -20.16 14.52 1.04
CA SER A 4 -21.04 14.86 -0.08
C SER A 4 -20.40 15.88 -1.01
N ILE A 5 -19.61 16.80 -0.49
CA ILE A 5 -18.86 17.80 -1.27
C ILE A 5 -17.72 17.13 -2.04
N LEU A 6 -16.98 16.20 -1.41
CA LEU A 6 -15.91 15.46 -2.06
C LEU A 6 -16.36 14.61 -3.25
N LYS A 7 -17.61 14.10 -3.23
CA LYS A 7 -18.21 13.41 -4.38
C LYS A 7 -18.46 14.31 -5.60
N LEU A 8 -18.67 15.61 -5.38
CA LEU A 8 -18.93 16.57 -6.46
C LEU A 8 -17.64 17.08 -7.11
N LEU A 9 -16.50 16.92 -6.47
CA LEU A 9 -15.22 17.32 -7.05
C LEU A 9 -14.76 16.29 -8.09
N PRO A 10 -14.26 16.75 -9.27
CA PRO A 10 -13.73 15.88 -10.30
C PRO A 10 -12.34 15.34 -9.88
N MET A 11 -12.30 14.52 -8.80
CA MET A 11 -11.05 14.05 -8.18
C MET A 11 -10.08 13.42 -9.17
N LYS A 12 -10.59 12.68 -10.17
CA LYS A 12 -9.75 12.12 -11.24
C LYS A 12 -9.02 13.18 -12.05
N LYS A 13 -9.68 14.31 -12.39
CA LYS A 13 -9.05 15.42 -13.12
C LYS A 13 -8.02 16.15 -12.25
N ILE A 14 -8.36 16.39 -10.98
CA ILE A 14 -7.45 17.01 -10.01
C ILE A 14 -6.22 16.14 -9.82
N THR A 15 -6.40 14.84 -9.62
CA THR A 15 -5.30 13.87 -9.50
C THR A 15 -4.39 13.88 -10.73
N LYS A 16 -4.95 13.93 -11.95
CA LYS A 16 -4.14 14.01 -13.18
C LYS A 16 -3.28 15.29 -13.22
N ILE A 17 -3.85 16.44 -12.86
CA ILE A 17 -3.11 17.73 -12.84
C ILE A 17 -1.99 17.67 -11.79
N VAL A 18 -2.30 17.19 -10.59
CA VAL A 18 -1.29 17.09 -9.53
C VAL A 18 -0.22 16.08 -9.89
N ALA A 19 -0.58 14.94 -10.48
CA ALA A 19 0.37 13.95 -10.97
C ALA A 19 1.29 14.54 -12.05
N PHE A 20 0.75 15.30 -13.01
CA PHE A 20 1.55 16.00 -14.01
C PHE A 20 2.58 16.95 -13.37
N LEU A 21 2.17 17.74 -12.39
CA LEU A 21 3.06 18.62 -11.66
C LEU A 21 4.09 17.85 -10.84
N ALA A 22 3.66 16.77 -10.16
CA ALA A 22 4.52 15.94 -9.33
C ALA A 22 5.62 15.21 -10.13
N HIS A 23 5.38 14.91 -11.40
CA HIS A 23 6.36 14.30 -12.31
C HIS A 23 7.20 15.31 -13.08
N SER A 24 6.93 16.60 -12.94
CA SER A 24 7.67 17.64 -13.67
C SER A 24 9.16 17.69 -13.26
N ASN A 25 10.04 17.62 -14.26
CA ASN A 25 11.49 17.77 -14.09
C ASN A 25 11.96 19.23 -14.16
N LEU A 26 11.05 20.17 -14.46
CA LEU A 26 11.36 21.59 -14.58
C LEU A 26 11.76 22.15 -13.22
N SER A 27 12.93 22.74 -13.11
CA SER A 27 13.50 23.24 -11.85
C SER A 27 12.59 24.27 -11.16
N LEU A 28 11.87 25.09 -11.92
CA LEU A 28 10.92 26.09 -11.43
C LEU A 28 9.66 25.46 -10.79
N ILE A 29 9.35 24.20 -11.08
CA ILE A 29 8.21 23.47 -10.54
C ILE A 29 8.69 22.50 -9.45
N ARG A 30 9.69 21.66 -9.74
CA ARG A 30 10.12 20.60 -8.85
C ARG A 30 10.66 21.08 -7.50
N TYR A 31 11.55 22.10 -7.52
CA TYR A 31 12.17 22.57 -6.28
C TYR A 31 11.17 23.18 -5.29
N PRO A 32 10.28 24.11 -5.70
CA PRO A 32 9.25 24.61 -4.79
C PRO A 32 8.34 23.49 -4.25
N LEU A 33 7.95 22.52 -5.09
CA LEU A 33 7.09 21.41 -4.68
C LEU A 33 7.80 20.49 -3.68
N ILE A 34 9.05 20.09 -3.94
CA ILE A 34 9.83 19.27 -3.03
C ILE A 34 10.07 19.99 -1.71
N TRP A 35 10.44 21.28 -1.76
CA TRP A 35 10.65 22.07 -0.56
C TRP A 35 9.38 22.22 0.27
N LEU A 36 8.25 22.52 -0.36
CA LEU A 36 6.94 22.63 0.30
C LEU A 36 6.54 21.32 0.96
N PHE A 37 6.66 20.19 0.22
CA PHE A 37 6.38 18.86 0.74
C PHE A 37 7.26 18.53 1.95
N ASN A 38 8.57 18.76 1.82
CA ASN A 38 9.52 18.51 2.92
C ASN A 38 9.22 19.37 4.15
N SER A 39 8.83 20.64 3.96
CA SER A 39 8.50 21.56 5.06
C SER A 39 7.23 21.14 5.82
N ILE A 40 6.23 20.63 5.10
CA ILE A 40 4.95 20.21 5.68
C ILE A 40 5.07 18.84 6.37
N TYR A 41 5.59 17.83 5.66
CA TYR A 41 5.55 16.44 6.10
C TYR A 41 6.80 15.98 6.85
N LYS A 42 7.94 16.65 6.64
CA LYS A 42 9.22 16.40 7.33
C LYS A 42 9.63 14.92 7.31
N PRO A 43 9.75 14.30 6.12
CA PRO A 43 10.24 12.93 6.03
C PRO A 43 11.67 12.84 6.58
N ASP A 44 12.05 11.70 7.17
CA ASP A 44 13.41 11.49 7.65
C ASP A 44 14.38 11.31 6.48
N LEU A 45 15.19 12.32 6.23
CA LEU A 45 16.20 12.31 5.17
C LEU A 45 17.49 11.61 5.59
N ASN A 46 17.71 11.37 6.90
CA ASN A 46 18.88 10.62 7.35
C ASN A 46 18.83 9.16 6.91
N GLU A 47 17.62 8.61 6.81
CA GLU A 47 17.40 7.26 6.29
C GLU A 47 17.41 7.21 4.75
N ALA A 48 17.22 8.34 4.07
CA ALA A 48 17.16 8.39 2.61
C ALA A 48 18.54 8.11 1.99
N ARG A 49 18.56 7.37 0.86
CA ARG A 49 19.78 7.14 0.08
C ARG A 49 20.31 8.45 -0.52
N GLU A 50 19.42 9.31 -0.98
CA GLU A 50 19.70 10.68 -1.40
C GLU A 50 19.12 11.64 -0.35
N ASN A 51 19.97 12.36 0.36
CA ASN A 51 19.58 13.28 1.43
C ASN A 51 19.50 14.74 0.97
N ASN A 52 19.99 15.04 -0.22
CA ASN A 52 19.92 16.38 -0.79
C ASN A 52 18.62 16.54 -1.59
N LEU A 53 17.78 17.50 -1.20
CA LEU A 53 16.51 17.78 -1.90
C LEU A 53 16.70 18.12 -3.40
N LYS A 54 17.85 18.68 -3.78
CA LYS A 54 18.17 18.99 -5.17
C LYS A 54 18.55 17.77 -6.00
N GLY A 55 18.88 16.64 -5.38
CA GLY A 55 19.23 15.39 -6.04
C GLY A 55 18.04 14.67 -6.68
N TYR A 56 16.81 15.01 -6.28
CA TYR A 56 15.61 14.39 -6.82
C TYR A 56 15.17 15.04 -8.12
N SER A 57 14.78 14.22 -9.10
CA SER A 57 14.37 14.64 -10.44
C SER A 57 12.95 15.23 -10.48
N SER A 58 12.09 14.91 -9.49
CA SER A 58 10.71 15.38 -9.40
C SER A 58 10.19 15.21 -7.97
N LEU A 59 9.01 15.77 -7.66
CA LEU A 59 8.34 15.52 -6.40
C LEU A 59 7.99 14.02 -6.25
N ASN A 60 7.57 13.36 -7.33
CA ASN A 60 7.27 11.93 -7.30
C ASN A 60 8.52 11.11 -6.96
N ASP A 61 9.68 11.43 -7.56
CA ASP A 61 10.96 10.78 -7.25
C ASP A 61 11.33 10.93 -5.76
N PHE A 62 11.12 12.13 -5.20
CA PHE A 62 11.30 12.40 -3.78
C PHE A 62 10.33 11.58 -2.91
N PHE A 63 9.09 11.47 -3.32
CA PHE A 63 8.06 10.72 -2.59
C PHE A 63 8.38 9.22 -2.53
N ILE A 64 8.79 8.62 -3.65
CA ILE A 64 9.20 7.21 -3.74
C ILE A 64 10.69 7.01 -3.46
N ARG A 65 11.31 7.93 -2.72
CA ARG A 65 12.73 7.90 -2.38
C ARG A 65 13.17 6.53 -1.89
N LYS A 66 14.37 6.12 -2.27
CA LYS A 66 15.01 4.91 -1.70
C LYS A 66 15.63 5.24 -0.35
N ILE A 67 15.60 4.28 0.56
CA ILE A 67 16.31 4.35 1.83
C ILE A 67 17.63 3.59 1.75
N LYS A 68 18.54 3.86 2.69
CA LYS A 68 19.78 3.13 2.86
C LYS A 68 19.47 1.69 3.27
N LYS A 69 20.27 0.74 2.81
CA LYS A 69 20.05 -0.69 3.10
C LYS A 69 20.08 -1.00 4.59
N GLU A 70 20.97 -0.34 5.31
CA GLU A 70 21.17 -0.47 6.75
C GLU A 70 20.04 0.13 7.60
N SER A 71 19.17 0.93 7.00
CA SER A 71 18.06 1.58 7.71
C SER A 71 16.92 0.63 8.03
N ARG A 72 16.84 -0.52 7.37
CA ARG A 72 15.79 -1.53 7.57
C ARG A 72 16.41 -2.92 7.46
N THR A 73 16.01 -3.77 8.40
CA THR A 73 16.42 -5.17 8.43
C THR A 73 15.17 -6.04 8.50
N PHE A 74 15.22 -7.19 7.84
CA PHE A 74 14.25 -8.25 8.00
C PHE A 74 14.91 -9.37 8.77
N ASP A 75 14.18 -9.94 9.73
CA ASP A 75 14.63 -11.14 10.40
C ASP A 75 14.79 -12.29 9.38
N GLU A 76 15.84 -13.09 9.53
CA GLU A 76 16.11 -14.23 8.63
C GLU A 76 15.19 -15.42 8.93
N ASP A 77 14.55 -15.44 10.11
CA ASP A 77 13.62 -16.50 10.47
C ASP A 77 12.40 -16.50 9.52
N LEU A 78 12.20 -17.63 8.85
CA LEU A 78 11.11 -17.82 7.88
C LEU A 78 9.72 -17.91 8.56
N PHE A 79 9.69 -18.14 9.86
CA PHE A 79 8.46 -18.13 10.67
C PHE A 79 8.07 -16.73 11.15
N GLU A 80 8.94 -15.74 10.98
CA GLU A 80 8.61 -14.34 11.28
C GLU A 80 8.11 -13.61 10.04
N ILE A 81 7.01 -12.90 10.19
CA ILE A 81 6.42 -12.05 9.16
C ILE A 81 6.79 -10.60 9.45
N GLY A 82 7.58 -9.99 8.58
CA GLY A 82 7.99 -8.61 8.69
C GLY A 82 6.95 -7.62 8.15
N SER A 83 6.97 -6.39 8.63
CA SER A 83 6.15 -5.33 8.03
C SER A 83 6.55 -5.10 6.56
N PRO A 84 5.59 -5.07 5.63
CA PRO A 84 5.87 -4.78 4.23
C PRO A 84 6.18 -3.31 3.95
N VAL A 85 5.92 -2.41 4.91
CA VAL A 85 6.00 -0.96 4.74
C VAL A 85 6.33 -0.27 6.07
N ASP A 86 6.75 1.00 6.01
CA ASP A 86 6.68 1.92 7.14
C ASP A 86 5.23 2.42 7.28
N GLY A 87 4.78 2.67 8.51
CA GLY A 87 3.46 3.26 8.75
C GLY A 87 2.97 3.13 10.19
N VAL A 88 1.66 3.12 10.33
CA VAL A 88 0.98 2.95 11.61
C VAL A 88 -0.03 1.82 11.49
N ILE A 89 0.01 0.86 12.41
CA ILE A 89 -0.99 -0.20 12.50
C ILE A 89 -2.34 0.43 12.81
N SER A 90 -3.23 0.42 11.83
CA SER A 90 -4.55 1.04 11.98
C SER A 90 -5.55 0.10 12.62
N ARG A 91 -5.63 -1.13 12.10
CA ARG A 91 -6.54 -2.18 12.58
C ARG A 91 -5.97 -3.56 12.26
N PHE A 92 -6.30 -4.51 13.09
CA PHE A 92 -6.00 -5.93 12.85
C PHE A 92 -7.03 -6.81 13.54
N GLY A 93 -7.08 -8.08 13.16
CA GLY A 93 -7.94 -9.07 13.79
C GLY A 93 -8.39 -10.18 12.86
N GLU A 94 -9.27 -11.05 13.38
CA GLU A 94 -9.89 -12.11 12.62
C GLU A 94 -10.91 -11.54 11.62
N ILE A 95 -10.99 -12.16 10.46
CA ILE A 95 -12.06 -11.91 9.48
C ILE A 95 -13.27 -12.75 9.93
N LYS A 96 -14.28 -12.08 10.49
CA LYS A 96 -15.48 -12.75 11.00
C LYS A 96 -16.64 -12.57 10.03
N GLU A 97 -17.25 -13.69 9.60
CA GLU A 97 -18.39 -13.66 8.66
C GLU A 97 -18.08 -12.87 7.39
N GLY A 98 -16.84 -12.90 6.94
CA GLY A 98 -16.38 -12.14 5.78
C GLY A 98 -16.34 -10.64 5.97
N GLN A 99 -16.29 -10.14 7.21
CA GLN A 99 -16.20 -8.72 7.53
C GLN A 99 -14.84 -8.36 8.12
N LEU A 100 -14.33 -7.20 7.71
CA LEU A 100 -13.12 -6.58 8.25
C LEU A 100 -13.49 -5.26 8.95
N ILE A 101 -12.71 -4.88 9.96
CA ILE A 101 -12.88 -3.62 10.67
C ILE A 101 -12.10 -2.51 9.95
N GLN A 102 -12.78 -1.44 9.56
CA GLN A 102 -12.18 -0.23 8.97
C GLN A 102 -11.82 0.79 10.04
N ALA A 103 -12.77 1.06 10.93
CA ALA A 103 -12.66 1.97 12.06
C ALA A 103 -13.64 1.50 13.15
N LYS A 104 -13.60 2.09 14.34
CA LYS A 104 -14.52 1.73 15.44
C LYS A 104 -15.98 1.82 14.96
N GLY A 105 -16.67 0.67 15.00
CA GLY A 105 -18.08 0.57 14.59
C GLY A 105 -18.31 0.55 13.06
N ILE A 106 -17.27 0.56 12.25
CA ILE A 106 -17.39 0.51 10.78
C ILE A 106 -16.70 -0.74 10.26
N GLN A 107 -17.47 -1.58 9.58
CA GLN A 107 -17.01 -2.79 8.91
C GLN A 107 -17.21 -2.70 7.41
N TYR A 108 -16.46 -3.49 6.66
CA TYR A 108 -16.59 -3.64 5.23
C TYR A 108 -16.38 -5.10 4.80
N PRO A 109 -17.06 -5.56 3.74
CA PRO A 109 -16.99 -6.96 3.34
C PRO A 109 -15.71 -7.30 2.60
N LEU A 110 -15.09 -8.42 2.95
CA LEU A 110 -13.95 -9.01 2.25
C LEU A 110 -14.24 -9.22 0.77
N ARG A 111 -15.47 -9.66 0.43
CA ARG A 111 -15.89 -9.89 -0.95
C ARG A 111 -15.65 -8.67 -1.83
N ASP A 112 -15.99 -7.49 -1.32
CA ASP A 112 -15.87 -6.24 -2.07
C ASP A 112 -14.40 -5.79 -2.12
N LEU A 113 -13.61 -6.13 -1.07
CA LEU A 113 -12.19 -5.80 -1.03
C LEU A 113 -11.40 -6.57 -2.10
N VAL A 114 -11.60 -7.90 -2.17
CA VAL A 114 -10.83 -8.77 -3.08
C VAL A 114 -11.49 -8.94 -4.46
N ALA A 115 -12.76 -8.52 -4.62
CA ALA A 115 -13.54 -8.57 -5.86
C ALA A 115 -13.52 -9.93 -6.60
N SER A 116 -13.25 -11.02 -5.89
CA SER A 116 -13.11 -12.37 -6.41
C SER A 116 -13.74 -13.40 -5.48
N LYS A 117 -14.61 -14.28 -6.05
CA LYS A 117 -15.22 -15.38 -5.26
C LYS A 117 -14.18 -16.39 -4.76
N ALA A 118 -13.13 -16.65 -5.54
CA ALA A 118 -12.07 -17.57 -5.17
C ALA A 118 -11.25 -17.02 -4.01
N GLU A 119 -10.84 -15.75 -4.09
CA GLU A 119 -10.06 -15.10 -3.03
C GLU A 119 -10.91 -14.85 -1.79
N PHE A 120 -12.20 -14.53 -1.94
CA PHE A 120 -13.12 -14.48 -0.80
C PHE A 120 -13.16 -15.79 -0.04
N LYS A 121 -13.36 -16.95 -0.73
CA LYS A 121 -13.37 -18.26 -0.08
C LYS A 121 -12.04 -18.58 0.63
N ARG A 122 -10.93 -18.13 0.03
CA ARG A 122 -9.58 -18.35 0.54
C ARG A 122 -9.35 -17.64 1.87
N PHE A 123 -9.72 -16.37 1.97
CA PHE A 123 -9.40 -15.51 3.11
C PHE A 123 -10.56 -15.29 4.10
N ASN A 124 -11.74 -15.87 3.85
CA ASN A 124 -12.99 -15.58 4.60
C ASN A 124 -12.92 -15.86 6.12
N ASN A 125 -12.09 -16.80 6.55
CA ASN A 125 -11.92 -17.17 7.96
C ASN A 125 -10.52 -16.88 8.48
N GLY A 126 -9.78 -16.07 7.74
CA GLY A 126 -8.39 -15.74 8.01
C GLY A 126 -8.23 -14.55 8.94
N TYR A 127 -7.13 -13.88 8.76
CA TYR A 127 -6.73 -12.74 9.59
C TYR A 127 -6.36 -11.55 8.71
N PHE A 128 -6.51 -10.34 9.23
CA PHE A 128 -6.12 -9.12 8.52
C PHE A 128 -5.32 -8.18 9.40
N LEU A 129 -4.45 -7.40 8.77
CA LEU A 129 -3.73 -6.28 9.37
C LEU A 129 -3.73 -5.11 8.40
N THR A 130 -4.12 -3.94 8.86
CA THR A 130 -4.15 -2.69 8.09
C THR A 130 -3.07 -1.74 8.58
N ILE A 131 -2.17 -1.31 7.68
CA ILE A 131 -1.11 -0.35 7.95
C ILE A 131 -1.37 0.90 7.10
N TYR A 132 -1.51 2.03 7.77
CA TYR A 132 -1.66 3.35 7.14
C TYR A 132 -0.30 4.00 6.97
N LEU A 133 0.01 4.44 5.75
CA LEU A 133 1.23 5.19 5.44
C LEU A 133 0.89 6.68 5.33
N SER A 134 1.51 7.49 6.17
CA SER A 134 1.40 8.95 6.04
C SER A 134 2.37 9.47 4.97
N PRO A 135 2.17 10.66 4.40
CA PRO A 135 3.02 11.17 3.32
C PRO A 135 4.52 11.25 3.64
N LYS A 136 4.89 11.32 4.90
CA LYS A 136 6.30 11.34 5.32
C LYS A 136 6.99 9.98 5.27
N ASP A 137 6.19 8.90 5.34
CA ASP A 137 6.71 7.54 5.46
C ASP A 137 7.40 7.06 4.17
N TYR A 138 8.04 5.92 4.22
CA TYR A 138 8.61 5.25 3.06
C TYR A 138 7.51 4.53 2.27
N HIS A 139 7.40 4.81 0.96
CA HIS A 139 6.26 4.36 0.14
C HIS A 139 6.58 3.24 -0.85
N ARG A 140 7.63 2.46 -0.59
CA ARG A 140 7.90 1.23 -1.35
C ARG A 140 7.46 0.04 -0.52
N ILE A 141 6.92 -0.97 -1.19
CA ILE A 141 6.30 -2.15 -0.61
C ILE A 141 7.26 -3.33 -0.79
N HIS A 142 7.51 -4.04 0.28
CA HIS A 142 8.38 -5.21 0.29
C HIS A 142 7.61 -6.47 0.67
N ALA A 143 8.09 -7.63 0.23
CA ALA A 143 7.49 -8.90 0.59
C ALA A 143 7.70 -9.19 2.09
N PRO A 144 6.62 -9.35 2.89
CA PRO A 144 6.71 -9.62 4.32
C PRO A 144 7.30 -11.02 4.62
N SER A 145 7.17 -11.92 3.66
CA SER A 145 7.74 -13.27 3.65
C SER A 145 8.00 -13.72 2.21
N GLU A 146 8.82 -14.75 2.04
CA GLU A 146 9.10 -15.29 0.72
C GLU A 146 7.91 -16.07 0.15
N GLY A 147 7.89 -16.27 -1.16
CA GLY A 147 6.90 -17.12 -1.80
C GLY A 147 6.72 -16.86 -3.28
N LYS A 148 5.79 -17.62 -3.86
CA LYS A 148 5.45 -17.54 -5.29
C LYS A 148 4.24 -16.65 -5.48
N VAL A 149 4.37 -15.57 -6.24
CA VAL A 149 3.24 -14.69 -6.60
C VAL A 149 2.28 -15.49 -7.50
N TYR A 150 1.04 -15.67 -7.06
CA TYR A 150 0.00 -16.40 -7.82
C TYR A 150 -1.08 -15.46 -8.37
N LEU A 151 -1.18 -14.26 -7.82
CA LEU A 151 -2.13 -13.24 -8.24
C LEU A 151 -1.45 -11.88 -8.24
N SER A 152 -1.66 -11.12 -9.29
CA SER A 152 -1.40 -9.69 -9.33
C SER A 152 -2.49 -9.04 -10.16
N GLU A 153 -3.33 -8.21 -9.54
CA GLU A 153 -4.53 -7.65 -10.17
C GLU A 153 -4.75 -6.21 -9.73
N HIS A 154 -5.06 -5.34 -10.68
CA HIS A 154 -5.48 -3.97 -10.43
C HIS A 154 -7.00 -3.86 -10.49
N ILE A 155 -7.59 -3.29 -9.45
CA ILE A 155 -9.02 -3.03 -9.35
C ILE A 155 -9.21 -1.52 -9.40
N PRO A 156 -9.80 -0.99 -10.49
CA PRO A 156 -10.05 0.45 -10.61
C PRO A 156 -11.07 0.91 -9.57
N GLY A 157 -10.95 2.17 -9.14
CA GLY A 157 -11.82 2.72 -8.12
C GLY A 157 -11.77 4.24 -8.03
N SER A 158 -12.25 4.74 -6.90
CA SER A 158 -12.13 6.15 -6.52
C SER A 158 -10.77 6.39 -5.84
N LEU A 159 -10.45 7.66 -5.67
CA LEU A 159 -9.23 8.11 -4.98
C LEU A 159 -9.63 9.06 -3.85
N PHE A 160 -10.27 8.51 -2.81
CA PHE A 160 -10.53 9.27 -1.58
C PHE A 160 -9.32 9.19 -0.65
N SER A 161 -9.11 10.24 0.15
CA SER A 161 -8.10 10.19 1.20
C SER A 161 -8.35 9.01 2.14
N VAL A 162 -7.28 8.35 2.58
CA VAL A 162 -7.34 7.21 3.51
C VAL A 162 -6.87 7.57 4.93
N ASN A 163 -6.82 8.86 5.24
CA ASN A 163 -6.51 9.34 6.59
C ASN A 163 -7.60 8.93 7.60
N GLU A 164 -7.32 9.07 8.88
CA GLU A 164 -8.22 8.66 9.97
C GLU A 164 -9.62 9.28 9.87
N SER A 165 -9.72 10.56 9.51
CA SER A 165 -11.02 11.24 9.34
C SER A 165 -11.85 10.59 8.23
N SER A 166 -11.23 10.25 7.10
CA SER A 166 -11.91 9.57 5.99
C SER A 166 -12.30 8.15 6.36
N GLN A 167 -11.44 7.41 7.07
CA GLN A 167 -11.75 6.07 7.57
C GLN A 167 -12.97 6.06 8.48
N ARG A 168 -13.17 7.10 9.29
CA ARG A 168 -14.34 7.25 10.18
C ARG A 168 -15.60 7.74 9.45
N SER A 169 -15.47 8.38 8.30
CA SER A 169 -16.58 9.07 7.62
C SER A 169 -17.11 8.32 6.40
N ILE A 170 -16.28 7.52 5.73
CA ILE A 170 -16.60 6.86 4.46
C ILE A 170 -16.68 5.36 4.70
N LYS A 171 -17.91 4.83 4.75
CA LYS A 171 -18.12 3.38 4.87
C LYS A 171 -17.61 2.66 3.63
N GLY A 172 -16.83 1.58 3.82
CA GLY A 172 -16.25 0.80 2.74
C GLY A 172 -15.15 1.52 1.97
N LEU A 173 -14.47 2.49 2.58
CA LEU A 173 -13.42 3.32 1.96
C LEU A 173 -12.42 2.49 1.16
N TYR A 174 -11.94 1.39 1.73
CA TYR A 174 -10.93 0.54 1.10
C TYR A 174 -11.47 -0.29 -0.07
N THR A 175 -12.78 -0.54 -0.11
CA THR A 175 -13.43 -1.30 -1.19
C THR A 175 -13.81 -0.43 -2.38
N ILE A 176 -14.00 0.87 -2.17
CA ILE A 176 -14.36 1.83 -3.23
C ILE A 176 -13.13 2.52 -3.83
N ASN A 177 -12.01 2.56 -3.13
CA ASN A 177 -10.78 3.11 -3.66
C ASN A 177 -10.10 2.12 -4.63
N GLU A 178 -9.39 2.70 -5.60
CA GLU A 178 -8.46 1.99 -6.46
C GLU A 178 -7.46 1.19 -5.62
N ARG A 179 -7.18 -0.05 -6.03
CA ARG A 179 -6.29 -0.94 -5.30
C ARG A 179 -5.64 -1.99 -6.16
N THR A 180 -4.52 -2.50 -5.69
CA THR A 180 -3.81 -3.61 -6.32
C THR A 180 -3.76 -4.79 -5.36
N LEU A 181 -4.09 -5.98 -5.85
CA LEU A 181 -3.98 -7.23 -5.13
C LEU A 181 -2.69 -7.95 -5.54
N ILE A 182 -1.90 -8.39 -4.57
CA ILE A 182 -0.72 -9.23 -4.79
C ILE A 182 -0.85 -10.44 -3.86
N GLY A 183 -1.23 -11.59 -4.43
CA GLY A 183 -1.36 -12.86 -3.70
C GLY A 183 -0.06 -13.66 -3.80
N VAL A 184 0.44 -14.16 -2.68
CA VAL A 184 1.68 -14.93 -2.57
C VAL A 184 1.43 -16.24 -1.85
N ARG A 185 1.92 -17.35 -2.43
CA ARG A 185 1.95 -18.68 -1.82
C ARG A 185 3.31 -18.91 -1.17
N ASN A 186 3.29 -19.05 0.15
CA ASN A 186 4.41 -19.52 0.93
C ASN A 186 4.24 -21.02 1.22
N LYS A 187 5.29 -21.69 1.71
CA LYS A 187 5.22 -23.10 2.09
C LYS A 187 4.35 -23.35 3.32
N ASN A 188 4.32 -22.40 4.25
CA ASN A 188 3.69 -22.53 5.56
C ASN A 188 2.34 -21.81 5.63
N PHE A 189 2.12 -20.77 4.82
CA PHE A 189 0.91 -19.94 4.81
C PHE A 189 0.78 -19.18 3.50
N ASN A 190 -0.43 -18.76 3.17
CA ASN A 190 -0.66 -17.88 2.02
C ASN A 190 -1.07 -16.50 2.51
N TYR A 191 -0.60 -15.48 1.83
CA TYR A 191 -0.96 -14.10 2.15
C TYR A 191 -1.29 -13.29 0.91
N MET A 192 -2.00 -12.19 1.13
CA MET A 192 -2.29 -11.21 0.10
C MET A 192 -2.00 -9.81 0.62
N LEU A 193 -1.31 -9.02 -0.19
CA LEU A 193 -1.17 -7.59 -0.03
C LEU A 193 -2.27 -6.91 -0.84
N VAL A 194 -3.16 -6.20 -0.17
CA VAL A 194 -4.11 -5.28 -0.78
C VAL A 194 -3.59 -3.87 -0.60
N ASN A 195 -3.02 -3.33 -1.66
CA ASN A 195 -2.44 -1.99 -1.66
C ASN A 195 -3.51 -1.01 -2.13
N VAL A 196 -3.97 -0.14 -1.25
CA VAL A 196 -5.09 0.78 -1.50
C VAL A 196 -4.55 2.18 -1.81
N GLY A 197 -4.92 2.72 -2.96
CA GLY A 197 -4.62 4.08 -3.38
C GLY A 197 -5.43 5.14 -2.61
N ALA A 198 -4.97 6.38 -2.66
CA ALA A 198 -5.63 7.49 -1.98
C ALA A 198 -5.67 8.77 -2.84
N ALA A 199 -6.26 9.83 -2.32
CA ALA A 199 -6.35 11.12 -3.02
C ALA A 199 -4.96 11.63 -3.45
N ILE A 200 -4.89 12.13 -4.68
CA ILE A 200 -3.65 12.64 -5.31
C ILE A 200 -2.67 11.50 -5.67
N VAL A 201 -3.01 10.27 -5.37
CA VAL A 201 -2.22 9.07 -5.67
C VAL A 201 -2.58 8.57 -7.05
N GLY A 202 -1.60 8.44 -7.90
CA GLY A 202 -1.83 7.97 -9.30
C GLY A 202 -1.35 6.55 -9.32
N ASN A 203 -0.97 5.64 -9.18
CA ASN A 203 -0.59 4.27 -9.50
C ASN A 203 0.07 3.51 -8.32
N ILE A 204 -0.33 2.28 -8.20
CA ILE A 204 0.36 1.28 -7.40
C ILE A 204 1.04 0.35 -8.39
N VAL A 205 2.36 0.39 -8.47
CA VAL A 205 3.13 -0.26 -9.55
C VAL A 205 3.91 -1.44 -9.02
N PRO A 206 3.49 -2.68 -9.31
CA PRO A 206 4.31 -3.86 -9.09
C PRO A 206 5.49 -3.89 -10.07
N TYR A 207 6.69 -4.32 -9.63
CA TYR A 207 7.91 -4.35 -10.46
C TYR A 207 7.84 -5.27 -11.68
N TRP A 208 6.98 -6.26 -11.66
CA TRP A 208 6.80 -7.17 -12.81
C TRP A 208 5.77 -6.66 -13.82
N TYR A 209 5.09 -5.57 -13.50
CA TYR A 209 4.21 -4.90 -14.44
C TYR A 209 5.03 -3.85 -15.16
N ASN A 210 5.53 -4.24 -16.33
CA ASN A 210 6.64 -3.61 -16.98
C ASN A 210 6.33 -2.28 -17.67
N GLU A 211 7.30 -1.36 -17.63
CA GLU A 211 7.83 -0.44 -18.64
C GLU A 211 6.84 0.48 -19.41
N LYS A 212 5.55 0.16 -19.51
CA LYS A 212 4.55 0.98 -20.22
C LYS A 212 3.74 1.91 -19.31
N LEU A 213 3.92 1.85 -17.99
CA LEU A 213 3.18 2.69 -17.03
C LEU A 213 3.71 4.13 -16.92
N ASN A 214 4.64 4.54 -17.77
CA ASN A 214 5.03 5.94 -17.89
C ASN A 214 3.97 6.80 -18.61
N ASP A 215 2.98 6.17 -19.24
CA ASP A 215 1.87 6.87 -19.88
C ASP A 215 0.73 7.07 -18.89
N PHE A 216 0.58 8.30 -18.42
CA PHE A 216 -0.53 8.76 -17.55
C PHE A 216 -1.94 8.47 -18.12
N GLU A 217 -2.05 8.05 -19.36
CA GLU A 217 -3.32 7.69 -20.01
C GLU A 217 -3.90 6.36 -19.53
N ASN A 218 -3.08 5.45 -18.98
CA ASN A 218 -3.47 4.09 -18.62
C ASN A 218 -3.85 3.90 -17.14
N ILE A 219 -4.08 4.97 -16.39
CA ILE A 219 -4.51 4.92 -14.96
C ILE A 219 -5.88 4.24 -14.77
N VAL A 220 -6.60 3.93 -15.82
CA VAL A 220 -8.02 3.52 -15.78
C VAL A 220 -8.24 2.07 -16.20
N GLU A 221 -7.26 1.38 -16.77
CA GLU A 221 -7.45 0.01 -17.21
C GLU A 221 -7.12 -1.00 -16.10
N SER A 222 -8.08 -1.87 -15.82
CA SER A 222 -7.85 -3.03 -14.96
C SER A 222 -6.91 -3.99 -15.68
N TRP A 223 -5.86 -4.44 -14.98
CA TRP A 223 -4.96 -5.47 -15.47
C TRP A 223 -4.95 -6.67 -14.51
N LYS A 224 -4.82 -7.84 -15.07
CA LYS A 224 -4.67 -9.08 -14.35
C LYS A 224 -3.57 -9.92 -15.00
N LEU A 225 -2.57 -10.29 -14.21
CA LEU A 225 -1.64 -11.32 -14.63
C LEU A 225 -2.35 -12.66 -14.56
N GLY A 226 -2.62 -13.24 -15.72
CA GLY A 226 -3.18 -14.58 -15.82
C GLY A 226 -2.21 -15.64 -15.29
N PRO A 227 -2.72 -16.84 -14.95
CA PRO A 227 -1.94 -17.91 -14.34
C PRO A 227 -0.78 -18.42 -15.20
N GLU A 228 -0.70 -18.07 -16.46
CA GLU A 228 0.27 -18.61 -17.42
C GLU A 228 1.53 -17.75 -17.62
N LYS A 229 1.54 -16.46 -17.22
CA LYS A 229 2.73 -15.63 -17.36
C LYS A 229 3.55 -15.63 -16.09
N SER A 230 4.44 -16.61 -16.00
CA SER A 230 5.58 -16.72 -15.07
C SER A 230 5.35 -16.18 -13.66
N PHE A 231 4.81 -17.02 -12.81
CA PHE A 231 4.81 -16.82 -11.35
C PHE A 231 6.21 -16.45 -10.88
N LYS A 232 6.39 -15.20 -10.46
CA LYS A 232 7.65 -14.75 -9.91
C LYS A 232 7.76 -15.24 -8.46
N PHE A 233 8.93 -15.74 -8.11
CA PHE A 233 9.29 -15.97 -6.72
C PHE A 233 9.81 -14.67 -6.14
N VAL A 234 9.32 -14.29 -4.97
CA VAL A 234 9.79 -13.13 -4.20
C VAL A 234 10.47 -13.60 -2.93
N LYS A 235 11.59 -12.99 -2.59
CA LYS A 235 12.30 -13.24 -1.33
C LYS A 235 11.74 -12.34 -0.23
N LYS A 236 11.81 -12.77 1.02
CA LYS A 236 11.50 -11.94 2.19
C LYS A 236 12.31 -10.63 2.12
N GLY A 237 11.68 -9.50 2.34
CA GLY A 237 12.31 -8.18 2.25
C GLY A 237 12.57 -7.67 0.83
N GLN A 238 12.28 -8.45 -0.22
CA GLN A 238 12.40 -7.97 -1.58
C GLN A 238 11.38 -6.89 -1.87
N GLU A 239 11.82 -5.77 -2.44
CA GLU A 239 10.92 -4.72 -2.95
C GLU A 239 10.07 -5.27 -4.09
N ILE A 240 8.74 -5.15 -4.00
CA ILE A 240 7.78 -5.74 -4.95
C ILE A 240 6.87 -4.74 -5.64
N ALA A 241 6.65 -3.58 -5.02
CA ALA A 241 5.82 -2.51 -5.58
C ALA A 241 6.17 -1.17 -4.94
N PHE A 242 5.59 -0.10 -5.43
CA PHE A 242 5.63 1.22 -4.81
C PHE A 242 4.34 2.00 -5.08
N PHE A 243 4.06 2.94 -4.17
CA PHE A 243 2.97 3.90 -4.34
C PHE A 243 3.49 5.20 -4.92
N GLN A 244 2.78 5.79 -5.84
CA GLN A 244 3.19 7.08 -6.40
C GLN A 244 2.68 8.31 -5.61
N MET A 245 1.93 8.18 -4.53
CA MET A 245 1.61 9.17 -3.46
C MET A 245 0.49 8.66 -2.53
N GLY A 246 0.75 8.53 -1.20
CA GLY A 246 -0.19 8.23 -0.09
C GLY A 246 -0.95 6.90 -0.17
N SER A 247 -1.10 6.16 0.97
CA SER A 247 -1.59 4.79 0.82
C SER A 247 -1.94 4.06 2.12
N THR A 248 -2.57 2.91 1.95
CA THR A 248 -2.81 1.91 2.99
C THR A 248 -2.46 0.54 2.43
N VAL A 249 -1.78 -0.27 3.21
CA VAL A 249 -1.56 -1.70 2.92
C VAL A 249 -2.42 -2.52 3.86
N ILE A 250 -3.20 -3.46 3.30
CA ILE A 250 -3.93 -4.45 4.07
C ILE A 250 -3.31 -5.81 3.77
N LEU A 251 -2.77 -6.44 4.80
CA LEU A 251 -2.32 -7.82 4.76
C LEU A 251 -3.51 -8.72 5.07
N LEU A 252 -3.71 -9.75 4.25
CA LEU A 252 -4.67 -10.82 4.49
C LEU A 252 -3.91 -12.14 4.61
N PHE A 253 -4.30 -12.97 5.56
CA PHE A 253 -3.78 -14.32 5.77
C PHE A 253 -4.91 -15.33 5.64
N GLU A 254 -4.63 -16.48 4.99
CA GLU A 254 -5.63 -17.48 4.61
C GLU A 254 -6.20 -18.23 5.83
N GLU A 255 -5.35 -18.49 6.80
CA GLU A 255 -5.72 -19.23 8.00
C GLU A 255 -5.65 -18.34 9.24
N LYS A 256 -6.32 -18.77 10.30
CA LYS A 256 -6.07 -18.26 11.63
C LYS A 256 -4.64 -18.67 12.02
N LEU A 257 -3.70 -17.84 11.62
CA LEU A 257 -2.35 -17.98 12.14
C LEU A 257 -2.45 -17.88 13.66
N ASN A 258 -1.73 -18.73 14.36
CA ASN A 258 -1.61 -18.64 15.81
C ASN A 258 -0.74 -17.40 16.11
N LEU A 259 -1.33 -16.22 15.81
CA LEU A 259 -0.63 -14.95 15.84
C LEU A 259 -0.39 -14.62 17.31
N ASN A 260 0.85 -14.72 17.71
CA ASN A 260 1.23 -14.11 18.97
C ASN A 260 1.01 -12.60 18.81
N SER A 261 -0.13 -12.12 19.31
CA SER A 261 -0.59 -10.74 19.21
C SER A 261 0.24 -9.77 20.05
N ASP A 262 1.24 -10.25 20.78
CA ASP A 262 2.09 -9.44 21.68
C ASP A 262 2.87 -8.36 20.92
N TYR A 263 3.01 -8.51 19.59
CA TYR A 263 3.69 -7.54 18.71
C TYR A 263 2.75 -6.49 18.12
N LEU A 264 1.42 -6.70 18.21
CA LEU A 264 0.43 -5.86 17.56
C LEU A 264 -0.30 -4.97 18.57
N GLU A 265 -0.30 -3.69 18.29
CA GLU A 265 -1.06 -2.70 19.00
C GLU A 265 -1.63 -1.70 17.99
N GLU A 266 -2.92 -1.33 18.14
CA GLU A 266 -3.53 -0.28 17.32
C GLU A 266 -2.82 1.06 17.56
N LEU A 267 -2.64 1.81 16.49
CA LEU A 267 -1.96 3.10 16.44
C LEU A 267 -0.44 3.05 16.75
N LYS A 268 0.13 1.84 16.87
CA LYS A 268 1.57 1.67 17.01
C LYS A 268 2.26 1.97 15.67
N PRO A 269 3.28 2.85 15.65
CA PRO A 269 4.17 2.98 14.50
C PRO A 269 4.91 1.67 14.24
N VAL A 270 5.10 1.35 12.98
CA VAL A 270 5.87 0.17 12.54
C VAL A 270 6.79 0.57 11.40
N LYS A 271 7.98 0.00 11.39
CA LYS A 271 8.96 0.18 10.32
C LYS A 271 9.01 -1.05 9.41
N LEU A 272 9.33 -0.82 8.15
CA LEU A 272 9.60 -1.88 7.18
C LEU A 272 10.56 -2.92 7.76
N GLY A 273 10.18 -4.21 7.68
CA GLY A 273 10.95 -5.34 8.19
C GLY A 273 10.76 -5.63 9.68
N GLU A 274 10.18 -4.71 10.46
CA GLU A 274 9.86 -4.98 11.87
C GLU A 274 8.89 -6.17 11.98
N THR A 275 9.16 -7.09 12.90
CA THR A 275 8.33 -8.29 13.08
C THR A 275 6.91 -7.93 13.49
N LEU A 276 5.96 -8.37 12.68
CA LEU A 276 4.52 -8.23 12.95
C LEU A 276 3.97 -9.47 13.67
N PHE A 277 4.42 -10.65 13.24
CA PHE A 277 3.94 -11.93 13.74
C PHE A 277 5.06 -12.95 13.77
N LYS A 278 4.93 -13.92 14.69
CA LYS A 278 5.65 -15.21 14.68
C LYS A 278 4.65 -16.32 14.48
N LEU A 279 4.96 -17.25 13.58
CA LEU A 279 4.15 -18.43 13.28
C LEU A 279 4.43 -19.57 14.27
#